data_a92ba0aa620e28d193394fea2c5f9cb3
#
_entry.id   a92ba0aa620e28d193394fea2c5f9cb3
#
_cell.length_a   1.000
_cell.length_b   1.000
_cell.length_c   1.000
_cell.angle_alpha   90.00
_cell.angle_beta   90.00
_cell.angle_gamma   90.00
#
_symmetry.space_group_name_H-M   'P 1'
#
loop_
_entity.id
_entity.type
_entity.pdbx_description
1 polymer ?
#
loop_
_entity_poly.entity_id
_entity_poly.type
_entity_poly.pdbx_seq_one_letter_code
_entity_poly.pdbx_strand_id
1 'polypeptide(L)'
;MEPISFRTPLALLLLSLGSIAAVWWWLATPISLARAPIDPNAKLLCVSYAPFRGEQTPLSPTTHISAGQISEDLAQLAKISDCVRTYSIENGLDQVPELAAKVGLKVIQGIWLSGNRQKNAAQIATGIRLAKEFPSTITALVVGNEVLLRGEMTQSDLAATIRSVKAQVPVPVTYADVWEFWLR
;
A
#
# COMPACT_ATOMS: atom_id res chain seq x y z
N MET A 1 56.92 16.41 -31.02
CA MET A 1 55.66 16.20 -30.28
C MET A 1 54.57 16.96 -31.03
N GLU A 2 53.72 16.24 -31.74
CA GLU A 2 52.57 16.87 -32.41
C GLU A 2 51.57 17.35 -31.39
N PRO A 3 50.95 18.53 -31.54
CA PRO A 3 49.95 19.02 -30.61
C PRO A 3 48.70 18.14 -30.73
N ILE A 4 48.29 17.53 -29.63
CA ILE A 4 47.06 16.76 -29.52
C ILE A 4 45.91 17.70 -29.89
N SER A 5 45.25 17.41 -31.02
CA SER A 5 44.10 18.20 -31.45
C SER A 5 42.91 17.93 -30.54
N PHE A 6 42.55 18.85 -29.67
CA PHE A 6 41.37 18.78 -28.76
C PHE A 6 40.03 18.84 -29.52
N ARG A 7 40.02 19.07 -30.83
CA ARG A 7 38.81 19.23 -31.63
C ARG A 7 38.01 17.92 -31.75
N THR A 8 38.68 16.79 -31.94
CA THR A 8 38.01 15.47 -32.07
C THR A 8 37.39 15.00 -30.76
N PRO A 9 38.05 15.00 -29.61
CA PRO A 9 37.41 14.58 -28.34
C PRO A 9 36.29 15.52 -27.90
N LEU A 10 36.41 16.85 -28.20
CA LEU A 10 35.34 17.80 -27.88
C LEU A 10 34.10 17.53 -28.77
N ALA A 11 34.31 17.27 -30.05
CA ALA A 11 33.19 16.92 -30.96
C ALA A 11 32.47 15.64 -30.57
N LEU A 12 33.21 14.60 -30.16
CA LEU A 12 32.64 13.35 -29.63
C LEU A 12 31.85 13.56 -28.32
N LEU A 13 32.38 14.39 -27.42
CA LEU A 13 31.66 14.72 -26.18
C LEU A 13 30.35 15.44 -26.48
N LEU A 14 30.36 16.46 -27.34
CA LEU A 14 29.15 17.21 -27.72
C LEU A 14 28.11 16.30 -28.38
N LEU A 15 28.58 15.41 -29.27
CA LEU A 15 27.70 14.44 -29.95
C LEU A 15 27.07 13.46 -28.94
N SER A 16 27.84 12.97 -27.97
CA SER A 16 27.33 12.09 -26.92
C SER A 16 26.32 12.80 -26.03
N LEU A 17 26.61 14.03 -25.58
CA LEU A 17 25.68 14.84 -24.80
C LEU A 17 24.39 15.15 -25.56
N GLY A 18 24.51 15.49 -26.85
CA GLY A 18 23.36 15.73 -27.71
C GLY A 18 22.49 14.48 -27.88
N SER A 19 23.12 13.32 -28.08
CA SER A 19 22.39 12.05 -28.18
C SER A 19 21.67 11.68 -26.89
N ILE A 20 22.32 11.84 -25.75
CA ILE A 20 21.72 11.61 -24.43
C ILE A 20 20.53 12.56 -24.23
N ALA A 21 20.71 13.84 -24.50
CA ALA A 21 19.64 14.82 -24.39
C ALA A 21 18.44 14.51 -25.30
N ALA A 22 18.71 14.10 -26.55
CA ALA A 22 17.66 13.70 -27.49
C ALA A 22 16.88 12.46 -27.03
N VAL A 23 17.58 11.45 -26.51
CA VAL A 23 16.93 10.25 -25.95
C VAL A 23 16.07 10.62 -24.74
N TRP A 24 16.58 11.42 -23.83
CA TRP A 24 15.80 11.86 -22.66
C TRP A 24 14.60 12.71 -23.07
N TRP A 25 14.77 13.61 -24.05
CA TRP A 25 13.66 14.39 -24.61
C TRP A 25 12.57 13.49 -25.20
N TRP A 26 12.96 12.49 -25.98
CA TRP A 26 12.02 11.52 -26.56
C TRP A 26 11.29 10.69 -25.53
N LEU A 27 12.01 10.19 -24.49
CA LEU A 27 11.42 9.44 -23.39
C LEU A 27 10.52 10.30 -22.49
N ALA A 28 10.78 11.60 -22.40
CA ALA A 28 10.00 12.54 -21.60
C ALA A 28 8.76 13.08 -22.34
N THR A 29 8.57 12.72 -23.64
CA THR A 29 7.37 13.17 -24.37
C THR A 29 6.11 12.50 -23.78
N PRO A 30 5.07 13.29 -23.41
CA PRO A 30 3.84 12.74 -22.90
C PRO A 30 3.15 11.85 -23.93
N ILE A 31 2.81 10.63 -23.55
CA ILE A 31 1.98 9.75 -24.38
C ILE A 31 0.52 10.08 -24.07
N SER A 32 -0.24 10.43 -25.10
CA SER A 32 -1.69 10.57 -24.97
C SER A 32 -2.30 9.19 -24.77
N LEU A 33 -2.71 8.90 -23.54
CA LEU A 33 -3.49 7.70 -23.27
C LEU A 33 -4.92 7.91 -23.80
N ALA A 34 -5.48 6.89 -24.46
CA ALA A 34 -6.89 6.86 -24.76
C ALA A 34 -7.67 7.03 -23.44
N ARG A 35 -8.65 7.93 -23.42
CA ARG A 35 -9.53 8.03 -22.24
C ARG A 35 -10.19 6.68 -22.04
N ALA A 36 -9.93 6.04 -20.88
CA ALA A 36 -10.68 4.87 -20.51
C ALA A 36 -12.18 5.28 -20.50
N PRO A 37 -13.07 4.45 -21.02
CA PRO A 37 -14.51 4.71 -20.94
C PRO A 37 -14.96 4.46 -19.49
N ILE A 38 -14.57 5.38 -18.59
CA ILE A 38 -15.00 5.34 -17.19
C ILE A 38 -16.28 6.16 -17.11
N ASP A 39 -17.35 5.55 -16.63
CA ASP A 39 -18.55 6.28 -16.26
C ASP A 39 -18.15 7.38 -15.26
N PRO A 40 -18.46 8.66 -15.52
CA PRO A 40 -18.15 9.75 -14.60
C PRO A 40 -18.72 9.57 -13.19
N ASN A 41 -19.74 8.74 -13.04
CA ASN A 41 -20.40 8.40 -11.78
C ASN A 41 -19.88 7.08 -11.17
N ALA A 42 -19.01 6.35 -11.85
CA ALA A 42 -18.45 5.10 -11.32
C ALA A 42 -17.50 5.39 -10.16
N LYS A 43 -17.72 4.69 -9.05
CA LYS A 43 -16.77 4.69 -7.93
C LYS A 43 -15.62 3.73 -8.19
N LEU A 44 -14.48 4.01 -7.56
CA LEU A 44 -13.36 3.08 -7.49
C LEU A 44 -13.77 1.87 -6.64
N LEU A 45 -13.35 0.68 -7.05
CA LEU A 45 -13.64 -0.54 -6.30
C LEU A 45 -13.04 -0.51 -4.90
N CYS A 46 -11.79 -0.06 -4.76
CA CYS A 46 -11.12 0.08 -3.48
C CYS A 46 -9.93 1.04 -3.60
N VAL A 47 -9.66 1.81 -2.55
CA VAL A 47 -8.51 2.72 -2.47
C VAL A 47 -7.66 2.41 -1.24
N SER A 48 -6.36 2.59 -1.33
CA SER A 48 -5.46 2.51 -0.18
C SER A 48 -5.65 3.72 0.72
N TYR A 49 -5.75 3.47 2.02
CA TYR A 49 -6.00 4.47 3.04
C TYR A 49 -4.92 4.46 4.12
N ALA A 50 -4.23 5.58 4.24
CA ALA A 50 -3.23 5.87 5.27
C ALA A 50 -3.47 7.30 5.78
N PRO A 51 -4.12 7.49 6.94
CA PRO A 51 -4.69 8.77 7.37
C PRO A 51 -3.70 9.76 7.98
N PHE A 52 -2.42 9.56 7.80
CA PHE A 52 -1.39 10.40 8.43
C PHE A 52 -1.31 11.77 7.77
N ARG A 53 -1.44 12.85 8.57
CA ARG A 53 -1.43 14.25 8.14
C ARG A 53 -0.31 15.02 8.84
N GLY A 54 0.34 15.96 8.15
CA GLY A 54 1.40 16.81 8.70
C GLY A 54 2.54 15.99 9.30
N GLU A 55 2.80 16.16 10.59
CA GLU A 55 3.85 15.45 11.32
C GLU A 55 3.47 14.03 11.79
N GLN A 56 2.24 13.58 11.52
CA GLN A 56 1.82 12.23 11.87
C GLN A 56 2.57 11.21 11.02
N THR A 57 3.06 10.15 11.65
CA THR A 57 3.78 9.06 10.97
C THR A 57 3.45 7.71 11.61
N PRO A 58 3.31 6.64 10.83
CA PRO A 58 3.12 5.29 11.36
C PRO A 58 4.33 4.77 12.14
N LEU A 59 5.49 5.40 11.97
CA LEU A 59 6.75 4.99 12.61
C LEU A 59 6.88 5.52 14.05
N SER A 60 6.09 6.53 14.43
CA SER A 60 6.12 7.05 15.79
C SER A 60 5.13 6.31 16.68
N PRO A 61 5.58 5.75 17.82
CA PRO A 61 4.70 5.06 18.77
C PRO A 61 3.72 6.01 19.49
N THR A 62 3.96 7.33 19.42
CA THR A 62 3.10 8.37 20.00
C THR A 62 2.03 8.88 19.05
N THR A 63 2.13 8.54 17.77
CA THR A 63 1.09 8.90 16.80
C THR A 63 -0.20 8.15 17.10
N HIS A 64 -1.30 8.89 17.25
CA HIS A 64 -2.64 8.34 17.36
C HIS A 64 -3.60 9.12 16.45
N ILE A 65 -4.29 8.41 15.58
CA ILE A 65 -5.27 8.98 14.68
C ILE A 65 -6.63 8.95 15.35
N SER A 66 -7.25 10.11 15.51
CA SER A 66 -8.53 10.21 16.19
C SER A 66 -9.68 9.65 15.34
N ALA A 67 -10.73 9.17 16.00
CA ALA A 67 -11.97 8.75 15.35
C ALA A 67 -12.58 9.87 14.48
N GLY A 68 -12.46 11.13 14.91
CA GLY A 68 -12.91 12.29 14.14
C GLY A 68 -12.20 12.42 12.80
N GLN A 69 -10.85 12.36 12.80
CA GLN A 69 -10.04 12.42 11.58
C GLN A 69 -10.38 11.25 10.63
N ILE A 70 -10.48 10.04 11.15
CA ILE A 70 -10.86 8.86 10.36
C ILE A 70 -12.26 9.04 9.76
N SER A 71 -13.23 9.52 10.54
CA SER A 71 -14.61 9.74 10.07
C SER A 71 -14.68 10.78 8.96
N GLU A 72 -13.94 11.88 9.07
CA GLU A 72 -13.84 12.90 8.03
C GLU A 72 -13.30 12.31 6.72
N ASP A 73 -12.19 11.55 6.80
CA ASP A 73 -11.56 10.93 5.64
C ASP A 73 -12.52 9.93 4.97
N LEU A 74 -13.11 9.03 5.76
CA LEU A 74 -14.01 7.99 5.24
C LEU A 74 -15.27 8.59 4.61
N ALA A 75 -15.80 9.69 5.15
CA ALA A 75 -16.94 10.40 4.56
C ALA A 75 -16.60 11.00 3.17
N GLN A 76 -15.35 11.42 2.94
CA GLN A 76 -14.92 11.86 1.61
C GLN A 76 -14.67 10.68 0.68
N LEU A 77 -14.00 9.64 1.17
CA LEU A 77 -13.68 8.45 0.38
C LEU A 77 -14.95 7.70 -0.06
N ALA A 78 -15.99 7.67 0.76
CA ALA A 78 -17.27 7.07 0.41
C ALA A 78 -17.97 7.72 -0.81
N LYS A 79 -17.59 8.93 -1.18
CA LYS A 79 -18.11 9.60 -2.39
C LYS A 79 -17.50 9.06 -3.67
N ILE A 80 -16.26 8.53 -3.59
CA ILE A 80 -15.45 8.15 -4.76
C ILE A 80 -15.06 6.68 -4.79
N SER A 81 -15.28 5.93 -3.71
CA SER A 81 -14.90 4.51 -3.60
C SER A 81 -15.94 3.72 -2.81
N ASP A 82 -16.00 2.43 -3.05
CA ASP A 82 -16.84 1.49 -2.29
C ASP A 82 -16.07 0.76 -1.18
N CYS A 83 -14.75 0.89 -1.18
CA CYS A 83 -13.87 0.19 -0.24
C CYS A 83 -12.61 0.98 0.06
N VAL A 84 -12.08 0.78 1.28
CA VAL A 84 -10.75 1.23 1.67
C VAL A 84 -9.88 0.04 2.08
N ARG A 85 -8.58 0.09 1.75
CA ARG A 85 -7.57 -0.86 2.23
C ARG A 85 -6.67 -0.17 3.24
N THR A 86 -6.58 -0.71 4.46
CA THR A 86 -5.60 -0.30 5.47
C THR A 86 -4.34 -1.17 5.41
N TYR A 87 -3.28 -0.75 6.10
CA TYR A 87 -2.01 -1.48 6.16
C TYR A 87 -1.72 -2.03 7.55
N SER A 88 -2.31 -1.43 8.59
CA SER A 88 -2.09 -1.75 10.00
C SER A 88 -3.38 -1.53 10.80
N ILE A 89 -3.36 -1.98 12.03
CA ILE A 89 -4.41 -1.76 13.04
C ILE A 89 -3.90 -0.86 14.17
N GLU A 90 -2.61 -0.50 14.16
CA GLU A 90 -2.00 0.39 15.17
C GLU A 90 -2.43 1.84 14.97
N ASN A 91 -2.00 2.68 15.89
CA ASN A 91 -2.18 4.14 15.82
C ASN A 91 -3.66 4.60 15.76
N GLY A 92 -4.60 3.81 16.28
CA GLY A 92 -6.05 4.08 16.24
C GLY A 92 -6.76 3.57 14.99
N LEU A 93 -6.06 2.85 14.08
CA LEU A 93 -6.65 2.33 12.84
C LEU A 93 -7.56 1.09 13.08
N ASP A 94 -7.57 0.52 14.26
CA ASP A 94 -8.53 -0.49 14.70
C ASP A 94 -9.98 0.01 14.72
N GLN A 95 -10.19 1.33 14.71
CA GLN A 95 -11.51 1.99 14.62
C GLN A 95 -12.05 2.04 13.18
N VAL A 96 -11.21 1.83 12.15
CA VAL A 96 -11.60 1.98 10.75
C VAL A 96 -12.79 1.10 10.36
N PRO A 97 -12.88 -0.19 10.72
CA PRO A 97 -14.03 -1.01 10.34
C PRO A 97 -15.37 -0.51 10.88
N GLU A 98 -15.41 -0.08 12.14
CA GLU A 98 -16.62 0.48 12.75
C GLU A 98 -17.06 1.78 12.05
N LEU A 99 -16.09 2.69 11.81
CA LEU A 99 -16.37 3.99 11.21
C LEU A 99 -16.72 3.86 9.72
N ALA A 100 -16.10 2.92 9.00
CA ALA A 100 -16.41 2.60 7.62
C ALA A 100 -17.84 2.06 7.47
N ALA A 101 -18.29 1.23 8.40
CA ALA A 101 -19.67 0.71 8.42
C ALA A 101 -20.70 1.84 8.45
N LYS A 102 -20.43 2.94 9.19
CA LYS A 102 -21.34 4.09 9.33
C LYS A 102 -21.56 4.85 8.02
N VAL A 103 -20.59 4.78 7.09
CA VAL A 103 -20.67 5.45 5.77
C VAL A 103 -20.82 4.48 4.61
N GLY A 104 -21.06 3.18 4.89
CA GLY A 104 -21.31 2.16 3.88
C GLY A 104 -20.07 1.66 3.12
N LEU A 105 -18.86 2.02 3.56
CA LEU A 105 -17.61 1.55 2.96
C LEU A 105 -17.30 0.11 3.41
N LYS A 106 -16.77 -0.69 2.49
CA LYS A 106 -16.10 -1.95 2.80
C LYS A 106 -14.65 -1.72 3.19
N VAL A 107 -14.05 -2.69 3.89
CA VAL A 107 -12.67 -2.61 4.35
C VAL A 107 -11.91 -3.88 3.95
N ILE A 108 -10.78 -3.70 3.30
CA ILE A 108 -9.72 -4.70 3.22
C ILE A 108 -8.73 -4.37 4.35
N GLN A 109 -8.80 -5.13 5.45
CA GLN A 109 -8.06 -4.82 6.67
C GLN A 109 -6.65 -5.37 6.61
N GLY A 110 -5.65 -4.49 6.69
CA GLY A 110 -4.25 -4.87 6.83
C GLY A 110 -3.89 -5.24 8.27
N ILE A 111 -3.09 -6.28 8.40
CA ILE A 111 -2.40 -6.70 9.63
C ILE A 111 -0.91 -6.52 9.37
N TRP A 112 -0.28 -5.53 9.99
CA TRP A 112 1.14 -5.30 9.82
C TRP A 112 1.95 -6.39 10.52
N LEU A 113 2.83 -7.06 9.76
CA LEU A 113 3.80 -7.99 10.31
C LEU A 113 5.22 -7.45 10.16
N SER A 114 6.06 -7.75 11.13
CA SER A 114 7.47 -7.34 11.20
C SER A 114 8.32 -8.45 11.82
N GLY A 115 9.61 -8.19 12.02
CA GLY A 115 10.48 -9.09 12.79
C GLY A 115 10.12 -9.18 14.30
N ASN A 116 9.24 -8.32 14.81
CA ASN A 116 8.82 -8.33 16.20
C ASN A 116 7.62 -9.25 16.43
N ARG A 117 7.88 -10.47 16.93
CA ARG A 117 6.85 -11.51 17.16
C ARG A 117 5.76 -11.09 18.13
N GLN A 118 6.08 -10.31 19.17
CA GLN A 118 5.10 -9.86 20.16
C GLN A 118 4.12 -8.85 19.53
N LYS A 119 4.61 -7.89 18.76
CA LYS A 119 3.77 -6.97 17.98
C LYS A 119 2.92 -7.71 16.98
N ASN A 120 3.50 -8.67 16.26
CA ASN A 120 2.75 -9.48 15.30
C ASN A 120 1.58 -10.21 15.97
N ALA A 121 1.80 -10.83 17.13
CA ALA A 121 0.74 -11.51 17.87
C ALA A 121 -0.41 -10.58 18.27
N ALA A 122 -0.10 -9.37 18.72
CA ALA A 122 -1.11 -8.36 19.07
C ALA A 122 -1.91 -7.90 17.83
N GLN A 123 -1.23 -7.62 16.73
CA GLN A 123 -1.86 -7.25 15.45
C GLN A 123 -2.77 -8.37 14.93
N ILE A 124 -2.30 -9.61 14.95
CA ILE A 124 -3.08 -10.78 14.51
C ILE A 124 -4.33 -10.97 15.38
N ALA A 125 -4.19 -10.92 16.69
CA ALA A 125 -5.31 -11.09 17.62
C ALA A 125 -6.38 -10.01 17.40
N THR A 126 -5.96 -8.75 17.24
CA THR A 126 -6.87 -7.63 16.94
C THR A 126 -7.53 -7.80 15.58
N GLY A 127 -6.79 -8.17 14.52
CA GLY A 127 -7.35 -8.39 13.20
C GLY A 127 -8.39 -9.51 13.15
N ILE A 128 -8.13 -10.62 13.84
CA ILE A 128 -9.10 -11.73 13.97
C ILE A 128 -10.35 -11.26 14.71
N ARG A 129 -10.21 -10.52 15.81
CA ARG A 129 -11.34 -9.96 16.54
C ARG A 129 -12.19 -9.05 15.66
N LEU A 130 -11.58 -8.08 14.97
CA LEU A 130 -12.28 -7.15 14.11
C LEU A 130 -13.00 -7.86 12.93
N ALA A 131 -12.37 -8.87 12.32
CA ALA A 131 -13.01 -9.64 11.24
C ALA A 131 -14.25 -10.42 11.71
N LYS A 132 -14.28 -10.85 12.97
CA LYS A 132 -15.46 -11.50 13.58
C LYS A 132 -16.52 -10.50 14.02
N GLU A 133 -16.12 -9.32 14.46
CA GLU A 133 -17.02 -8.26 14.93
C GLU A 133 -17.70 -7.52 13.76
N PHE A 134 -16.97 -7.32 12.65
CA PHE A 134 -17.45 -6.58 11.47
C PHE A 134 -17.44 -7.42 10.19
N PRO A 135 -18.05 -8.62 10.15
CA PRO A 135 -17.95 -9.53 9.00
C PRO A 135 -18.67 -8.99 7.74
N SER A 136 -19.61 -8.07 7.89
CA SER A 136 -20.29 -7.40 6.79
C SER A 136 -19.51 -6.22 6.23
N THR A 137 -18.55 -5.67 6.97
CA THR A 137 -17.74 -4.51 6.60
C THR A 137 -16.35 -4.94 6.11
N ILE A 138 -15.67 -5.81 6.87
CA ILE A 138 -14.38 -6.36 6.46
C ILE A 138 -14.62 -7.45 5.41
N THR A 139 -14.14 -7.21 4.19
CA THR A 139 -14.29 -8.13 3.07
C THR A 139 -13.09 -9.06 2.87
N ALA A 140 -11.93 -8.68 3.41
CA ALA A 140 -10.73 -9.51 3.42
C ALA A 140 -9.73 -9.03 4.48
N LEU A 141 -8.84 -9.93 4.91
CA LEU A 141 -7.64 -9.60 5.69
C LEU A 141 -6.38 -9.73 4.81
N VAL A 142 -5.50 -8.73 4.88
CA VAL A 142 -4.16 -8.78 4.31
C VAL A 142 -3.17 -9.03 5.45
N VAL A 143 -2.66 -10.24 5.56
CA VAL A 143 -1.76 -10.68 6.63
C VAL A 143 -0.32 -10.46 6.21
N GLY A 144 0.23 -9.30 6.56
CA GLY A 144 1.54 -8.81 6.14
C GLY A 144 1.51 -8.04 4.82
N ASN A 145 2.38 -7.07 4.73
CA ASN A 145 2.66 -6.29 3.54
C ASN A 145 4.18 -6.22 3.35
N GLU A 146 4.68 -6.75 2.24
CA GLU A 146 6.12 -6.74 1.87
C GLU A 146 7.06 -7.34 2.94
N VAL A 147 6.56 -8.29 3.71
CA VAL A 147 7.32 -8.90 4.82
C VAL A 147 8.52 -9.69 4.30
N LEU A 148 8.36 -10.37 3.16
CA LEU A 148 9.45 -11.12 2.50
C LEU A 148 10.42 -10.15 1.84
N LEU A 149 9.94 -9.10 1.19
CA LEU A 149 10.77 -8.05 0.60
C LEU A 149 11.66 -7.39 1.66
N ARG A 150 11.12 -7.11 2.85
CA ARG A 150 11.87 -6.54 3.98
C ARG A 150 12.75 -7.55 4.73
N GLY A 151 12.67 -8.84 4.39
CA GLY A 151 13.44 -9.90 5.04
C GLY A 151 13.10 -10.11 6.51
N GLU A 152 11.90 -9.75 6.95
CA GLU A 152 11.50 -9.76 8.36
C GLU A 152 10.94 -11.10 8.83
N MET A 153 10.50 -11.96 7.91
CA MET A 153 10.04 -13.33 8.19
C MET A 153 10.50 -14.28 7.08
N THR A 154 10.57 -15.57 7.39
CA THR A 154 10.76 -16.59 6.38
C THR A 154 9.44 -16.90 5.66
N GLN A 155 9.51 -17.45 4.43
CA GLN A 155 8.32 -17.87 3.68
C GLN A 155 7.49 -18.90 4.47
N SER A 156 8.15 -19.84 5.15
CA SER A 156 7.48 -20.87 5.95
C SER A 156 6.72 -20.28 7.15
N ASP A 157 7.34 -19.32 7.87
CA ASP A 157 6.70 -18.67 9.03
C ASP A 157 5.52 -17.81 8.59
N LEU A 158 5.68 -17.06 7.51
CA LEU A 158 4.59 -16.25 6.93
C LEU A 158 3.42 -17.14 6.49
N ALA A 159 3.71 -18.23 5.75
CA ALA A 159 2.68 -19.16 5.29
C ALA A 159 1.96 -19.85 6.47
N ALA A 160 2.68 -20.21 7.54
CA ALA A 160 2.09 -20.75 8.75
C ALA A 160 1.17 -19.72 9.43
N THR A 161 1.61 -18.46 9.52
CA THR A 161 0.83 -17.34 10.07
C THR A 161 -0.45 -17.11 9.27
N ILE A 162 -0.38 -17.05 7.94
CA ILE A 162 -1.54 -16.88 7.06
C ILE A 162 -2.54 -18.03 7.25
N ARG A 163 -2.06 -19.29 7.27
CA ARG A 163 -2.93 -20.46 7.52
C ARG A 163 -3.63 -20.39 8.87
N SER A 164 -2.89 -19.99 9.91
CA SER A 164 -3.43 -19.84 11.27
C SER A 164 -4.54 -18.78 11.33
N VAL A 165 -4.33 -17.62 10.70
CA VAL A 165 -5.36 -16.56 10.64
C VAL A 165 -6.56 -17.04 9.82
N LYS A 166 -6.33 -17.63 8.65
CA LYS A 166 -7.40 -18.13 7.76
C LYS A 166 -8.32 -19.15 8.45
N ALA A 167 -7.77 -19.99 9.33
CA ALA A 167 -8.56 -20.96 10.08
C ALA A 167 -9.48 -20.34 11.16
N GLN A 168 -9.30 -19.05 11.48
CA GLN A 168 -9.96 -18.39 12.60
C GLN A 168 -10.97 -17.30 12.18
N VAL A 169 -11.05 -16.95 10.89
CA VAL A 169 -11.88 -15.85 10.42
C VAL A 169 -12.83 -16.29 9.32
N PRO A 170 -14.03 -15.65 9.21
CA PRO A 170 -15.03 -16.00 8.19
C PRO A 170 -14.76 -15.33 6.83
N VAL A 171 -13.76 -14.46 6.74
CA VAL A 171 -13.45 -13.65 5.55
C VAL A 171 -12.22 -14.19 4.82
N PRO A 172 -12.07 -13.92 3.50
CA PRO A 172 -10.86 -14.24 2.76
C PRO A 172 -9.60 -13.66 3.40
N VAL A 173 -8.50 -14.42 3.33
CA VAL A 173 -7.18 -14.01 3.84
C VAL A 173 -6.18 -14.07 2.71
N THR A 174 -5.41 -13.02 2.55
CA THR A 174 -4.35 -12.88 1.55
C THR A 174 -3.10 -12.25 2.15
N TYR A 175 -2.09 -12.09 1.32
CA TYR A 175 -0.82 -11.43 1.59
C TYR A 175 -0.53 -10.43 0.48
N ALA A 176 0.20 -9.37 0.73
CA ALA A 176 0.62 -8.41 -0.28
C ALA A 176 2.15 -8.30 -0.30
N ASP A 177 2.71 -8.47 -1.49
CA ASP A 177 4.13 -8.26 -1.75
C ASP A 177 4.35 -7.87 -3.21
N VAL A 178 5.60 -7.56 -3.59
CA VAL A 178 5.99 -7.34 -4.97
C VAL A 178 5.85 -8.63 -5.77
N TRP A 179 5.59 -8.51 -7.05
CA TRP A 179 5.21 -9.65 -7.92
C TRP A 179 6.26 -10.77 -7.98
N GLU A 180 7.54 -10.47 -7.75
CA GLU A 180 8.63 -11.43 -7.75
C GLU A 180 8.46 -12.55 -6.71
N PHE A 181 7.86 -12.24 -5.55
CA PHE A 181 7.62 -13.24 -4.50
C PHE A 181 6.41 -14.15 -4.77
N TRP A 182 5.60 -13.82 -5.78
CA TRP A 182 4.46 -14.64 -6.21
C TRP A 182 4.82 -15.65 -7.32
N LEU A 183 6.00 -15.50 -7.92
CA LEU A 183 6.49 -16.37 -9.02
C LEU A 183 7.50 -17.43 -8.58
N ARG A 184 7.83 -17.49 -7.29
CA ARG A 184 8.84 -18.41 -6.75
C ARG A 184 8.23 -19.54 -5.94
#